data_1398e049402426e523c486b22ae5d04c
#
_entry.id   1398e049402426e523c486b22ae5d04c
#
_cell.length_a   1.000
_cell.length_b   1.000
_cell.length_c   1.000
_cell.angle_alpha   90.00
_cell.angle_beta   90.00
_cell.angle_gamma   90.00
#
_symmetry.space_group_name_H-M   'P 1'
#
loop_
_entity.id
_entity.type
_entity.pdbx_description
1 polymer ?
#
loop_
_entity_poly.entity_id
_entity_poly.type
_entity_poly.pdbx_seq_one_letter_code
_entity_poly.pdbx_strand_id
1 'polypeptide(L)' 'MNSTKTRRLDLRLTEEQDALIRRAAEQDARSISDFILSTVTMEAQRRL' A
#
# COMPACT_ATOMS: atom_id res chain seq x y z
N MET A 1 22.13 -3.17 5.10
CA MET A 1 21.69 -2.93 4.64
C MET A 1 21.17 -3.06 3.92
N ASN A 2 20.79 -3.12 3.88
CA ASN A 2 20.22 -3.30 3.31
C ASN A 2 19.84 -3.05 2.20
N SER A 3 19.81 -3.14 1.95
CA SER A 3 19.64 -3.18 0.52
C SER A 3 18.24 -3.40 0.09
N THR A 4 17.48 -3.85 0.92
CA THR A 4 16.13 -4.19 0.60
C THR A 4 15.31 -2.99 0.23
N LYS A 5 15.80 -1.82 0.50
CA LYS A 5 15.03 -0.66 0.23
C LYS A 5 15.46 0.05 -1.00
N THR A 6 16.03 -0.66 -1.90
CA THR A 6 16.54 -0.03 -3.08
C THR A 6 15.51 0.19 -4.15
N ARG A 7 14.32 -0.33 -3.99
CA ARG A 7 13.28 -0.17 -5.00
C ARG A 7 12.28 0.87 -4.56
N ARG A 8 11.78 1.62 -5.53
CA ARG A 8 10.78 2.64 -5.27
C ARG A 8 9.66 2.49 -6.26
N LEU A 9 8.48 2.88 -5.83
CA LEU A 9 7.29 2.80 -6.67
C LEU A 9 6.49 4.08 -6.49
N ASP A 10 6.22 4.74 -7.60
CA ASP A 10 5.38 5.93 -7.60
C ASP A 10 4.00 5.55 -8.06
N LEU A 11 3.01 5.97 -7.31
CA LEU A 11 1.62 5.68 -7.63
C LEU A 11 0.86 6.97 -7.83
N ARG A 12 -0.03 6.94 -8.81
CA ARG A 12 -0.95 8.05 -9.02
C ARG A 12 -2.35 7.57 -8.72
N LEU A 13 -3.04 8.30 -7.87
CA LEU A 13 -4.36 7.93 -7.43
C LEU A 13 -5.35 9.02 -7.79
N THR A 14 -6.56 8.60 -8.14
CA THR A 14 -7.65 9.56 -8.23
C THR A 14 -8.04 9.98 -6.83
N GLU A 15 -8.82 11.05 -6.75
CA GLU A 15 -9.30 11.48 -5.45
C GLU A 15 -10.13 10.41 -4.79
N GLU A 16 -10.93 9.71 -5.58
CA GLU A 16 -11.76 8.66 -5.03
C GLU A 16 -10.94 7.51 -4.48
N GLN A 17 -9.92 7.13 -5.23
CA GLN A 17 -9.03 6.05 -4.78
C GLN A 17 -8.29 6.45 -3.51
N ASP A 18 -7.82 7.69 -3.48
CA ASP A 18 -7.11 8.17 -2.31
C ASP A 18 -7.99 8.14 -1.07
N ALA A 19 -9.22 8.64 -1.19
CA ALA A 19 -10.14 8.66 -0.06
C ALA A 19 -10.45 7.26 0.42
N LEU A 20 -10.65 6.34 -0.51
CA LEU A 20 -10.98 4.97 -0.15
C LEU A 20 -9.84 4.32 0.60
N ILE A 21 -8.64 4.50 0.12
CA ILE A 21 -7.47 3.90 0.74
C ILE A 21 -7.25 4.46 2.14
N ARG A 22 -7.44 5.78 2.30
CA ARG A 22 -7.27 6.37 3.62
C ARG A 22 -8.26 5.83 4.62
N ARG A 23 -9.51 5.67 4.19
CA ARG A 23 -10.53 5.13 5.07
C ARG A 23 -10.22 3.70 5.48
N ALA A 24 -9.77 2.90 4.53
CA ALA A 24 -9.43 1.51 4.83
C ALA A 24 -8.24 1.44 5.77
N ALA A 25 -7.24 2.28 5.57
CA ALA A 25 -6.08 2.30 6.45
C ALA A 25 -6.48 2.67 7.87
N GLU A 26 -7.40 3.63 8.00
CA GLU A 26 -7.88 4.01 9.32
C GLU A 26 -8.60 2.86 10.01
N GLN A 27 -9.39 2.13 9.25
CA GLN A 27 -10.09 0.98 9.80
C GLN A 27 -9.11 -0.03 10.40
N ASP A 28 -7.98 -0.18 9.76
CA ASP A 28 -6.98 -1.14 10.21
C ASP A 28 -5.99 -0.53 11.19
N ALA A 29 -6.16 0.74 11.53
CA ALA A 29 -5.25 1.45 12.43
C ALA A 29 -3.82 1.38 11.90
N ARG A 30 -3.66 1.56 10.62
CA ARG A 30 -2.36 1.52 9.96
C ARG A 30 -2.08 2.83 9.26
N SER A 31 -0.80 3.11 9.06
CA SER A 31 -0.45 4.20 8.18
C SER A 31 -0.84 3.83 6.76
N ILE A 32 -0.98 4.85 5.91
CA ILE A 32 -1.36 4.62 4.53
C ILE A 32 -0.31 3.79 3.81
N SER A 33 0.96 4.10 4.05
CA SER A 33 2.04 3.35 3.42
C SER A 33 2.03 1.90 3.83
N ASP A 34 1.84 1.64 5.11
CA ASP A 34 1.80 0.26 5.60
C ASP A 34 0.61 -0.48 5.02
N PHE A 35 -0.53 0.20 4.96
CA PHE A 35 -1.72 -0.43 4.42
C PHE A 35 -1.52 -0.81 2.95
N ILE A 36 -0.99 0.12 2.17
CA ILE A 36 -0.79 -0.13 0.75
C ILE A 36 0.20 -1.26 0.55
N LEU A 37 1.31 -1.21 1.26
CA LEU A 37 2.36 -2.19 1.08
C LEU A 37 1.89 -3.60 1.43
N SER A 38 1.23 -3.74 2.57
CA SER A 38 0.77 -5.06 2.98
C SER A 38 -0.33 -5.58 2.07
N THR A 39 -1.23 -4.71 1.64
CA THR A 39 -2.33 -5.13 0.80
C THR A 39 -1.84 -5.57 -0.57
N VAL A 40 -0.96 -4.80 -1.16
CA VAL A 40 -0.43 -5.12 -2.48
C VAL A 40 0.39 -6.40 -2.42
N THR A 41 1.18 -6.55 -1.37
CA THR A 41 2.00 -7.74 -1.22
C THR A 41 1.15 -8.99 -1.09
N MET A 42 0.11 -8.92 -0.28
CA MET A 42 -0.80 -10.05 -0.12
C MET A 42 -1.49 -10.40 -1.42
N GLU A 43 -1.93 -9.37 -2.14
CA GLU A 43 -2.62 -9.62 -3.39
C GLU A 43 -1.69 -10.24 -4.42
N ALA A 44 -0.44 -9.80 -4.46
CA ALA A 44 0.52 -10.37 -5.39
C ALA A 44 0.79 -11.84 -5.06
N GLN A 45 0.91 -12.16 -3.78
CA GLN A 45 1.13 -13.54 -3.39
C GLN A 45 -0.05 -14.42 -3.77
N ARG A 46 -1.25 -13.88 -3.66
CA ARG A 46 -2.44 -14.63 -4.01
C ARG A 46 -2.47 -14.98 -5.49
N ARG A 47 -1.90 -14.15 -6.33
CA ARG A 47 -1.96 -14.34 -7.78
C ARG A 47 -0.85 -15.21 -8.31
N LEU A 48 0.17 -15.41 -7.54
CA LEU A 48 1.28 -16.25 -7.97
C LEU A 48 1.15 -17.64 -7.40
#